data_3e17df94424cb1c1955932761d4768e3
#
_entry.id   3e17df94424cb1c1955932761d4768e3
#
_cell.length_a   1.000
_cell.length_b   1.000
_cell.length_c   1.000
_cell.angle_alpha   90.00
_cell.angle_beta   90.00
_cell.angle_gamma   90.00
#
_symmetry.space_group_name_H-M   'P 1'
#
loop_
_entity.id
_entity.type
_entity.pdbx_description
1 polymer ?
#
loop_
_entity_poly.entity_id
_entity_poly.type
_entity_poly.pdbx_seq_one_letter_code
_entity_poly.pdbx_strand_id
1 'polypeptide(L)'
;MRGDLTFGQSDFNSVDALILSQIVYNNMEGLVPKEFNQKITLAELAERFISTEDFEERCNMGAMINPLTPELLRLAAKSRRFSNVKVCAFINKIDEKALEQFCALTYQIEKDRYVIAFRGTDDTIVGWYEDFNLGYMPEIPAQKDTREYIAGAMAALKGHFILTGHSKGGNLSVFGGMSVPKKSLARLDAVYNFDGPGFFAPVYERPEYKQIKDRIFAFFPEFCVVGMMFEHVNQYKIVKCSADGILQHDPFSWNLMGPEFEAAQGFDEASKIFYSSFNAWANTMTDEERKKFIDSFFSVIYASGAKTNYEIDQNKIICGGKMLAKLAELSEDERKAFKKAIKVFIKVVKDEIPMFTVFKPLVITHH
;
A
#
# COMPACT_ATOMS: atom_id res chain seq x y z
N MET A 1 -15.96 -1.14 -15.37
CA MET A 1 -15.24 0.07 -15.87
C MET A 1 -15.87 0.53 -17.18
N ARG A 2 -16.11 1.85 -17.33
CA ARG A 2 -16.65 2.45 -18.57
C ARG A 2 -15.50 2.97 -19.44
N GLY A 3 -14.68 2.04 -19.95
CA GLY A 3 -13.54 2.35 -20.82
C GLY A 3 -13.90 2.98 -22.17
N ASP A 4 -15.18 2.98 -22.50
CA ASP A 4 -15.77 3.59 -23.71
C ASP A 4 -15.99 5.10 -23.61
N LEU A 5 -16.04 5.68 -22.39
CA LEU A 5 -16.25 7.10 -22.14
C LEU A 5 -14.93 7.83 -21.84
N THR A 6 -14.70 8.95 -22.52
CA THR A 6 -13.58 9.85 -22.20
C THR A 6 -13.83 10.61 -20.89
N PHE A 7 -12.77 11.23 -20.32
CA PHE A 7 -12.91 12.09 -19.13
C PHE A 7 -13.81 13.29 -19.38
N GLY A 8 -13.85 13.83 -20.61
CA GLY A 8 -14.80 14.90 -20.98
C GLY A 8 -16.27 14.46 -21.11
N GLN A 9 -16.54 13.14 -21.22
CA GLN A 9 -17.90 12.58 -21.27
C GLN A 9 -18.38 12.08 -19.89
N SER A 10 -17.47 11.72 -19.03
CA SER A 10 -17.72 11.29 -17.65
C SER A 10 -16.51 11.66 -16.80
N ASP A 11 -16.68 12.49 -15.82
CA ASP A 11 -15.61 12.97 -14.95
C ASP A 11 -14.79 11.81 -14.34
N PHE A 12 -13.57 12.17 -13.92
CA PHE A 12 -12.69 11.28 -13.15
C PHE A 12 -13.36 10.87 -11.84
N ASN A 13 -13.30 9.60 -11.51
CA ASN A 13 -13.98 9.00 -10.37
C ASN A 13 -13.09 8.06 -9.56
N SER A 14 -13.61 7.50 -8.47
CA SER A 14 -12.86 6.62 -7.57
C SER A 14 -12.38 5.32 -8.23
N VAL A 15 -13.14 4.78 -9.20
CA VAL A 15 -12.73 3.57 -9.93
C VAL A 15 -11.54 3.88 -10.84
N ASP A 16 -11.52 5.05 -11.49
CA ASP A 16 -10.37 5.50 -12.27
C ASP A 16 -9.13 5.67 -11.38
N ALA A 17 -9.30 6.28 -10.21
CA ALA A 17 -8.22 6.46 -9.25
C ALA A 17 -7.64 5.12 -8.80
N LEU A 18 -8.49 4.11 -8.53
CA LEU A 18 -8.04 2.76 -8.20
C LEU A 18 -7.30 2.10 -9.36
N ILE A 19 -7.82 2.19 -10.59
CA ILE A 19 -7.17 1.63 -11.78
C ILE A 19 -5.75 2.20 -11.92
N LEU A 20 -5.59 3.53 -11.83
CA LEU A 20 -4.27 4.16 -11.94
C LEU A 20 -3.35 3.78 -10.77
N SER A 21 -3.89 3.58 -9.56
CA SER A 21 -3.12 3.08 -8.41
C SER A 21 -2.71 1.62 -8.53
N GLN A 22 -3.38 0.83 -9.38
CA GLN A 22 -2.98 -0.56 -9.66
C GLN A 22 -2.00 -0.64 -10.84
N ILE A 23 -2.13 0.22 -11.84
CA ILE A 23 -1.20 0.25 -12.97
C ILE A 23 0.23 0.54 -12.51
N VAL A 24 0.44 1.36 -11.48
CA VAL A 24 1.78 1.71 -10.97
C VAL A 24 2.55 0.52 -10.38
N TYR A 25 1.90 -0.62 -10.14
CA TYR A 25 2.58 -1.83 -9.68
C TYR A 25 3.39 -2.52 -10.78
N ASN A 26 3.12 -2.27 -12.06
CA ASN A 26 3.91 -2.83 -13.15
C ASN A 26 5.38 -2.36 -13.09
N ASN A 27 6.30 -3.23 -13.44
CA ASN A 27 7.72 -2.88 -13.56
C ASN A 27 7.96 -2.06 -14.83
N MET A 28 7.91 -0.74 -14.70
CA MET A 28 8.03 0.22 -15.82
C MET A 28 9.44 0.83 -15.90
N GLU A 29 10.42 0.27 -15.21
CA GLU A 29 11.79 0.80 -15.20
C GLU A 29 12.36 0.86 -16.64
N GLY A 30 12.89 2.02 -17.00
CA GLY A 30 13.43 2.27 -18.36
C GLY A 30 12.38 2.53 -19.45
N LEU A 31 11.08 2.37 -19.18
CA LEU A 31 10.01 2.52 -20.20
C LEU A 31 9.34 3.89 -20.17
N VAL A 32 9.27 4.50 -19.00
CA VAL A 32 8.65 5.81 -18.76
C VAL A 32 9.74 6.88 -18.58
N PRO A 33 9.58 8.07 -19.18
CA PRO A 33 10.50 9.18 -18.94
C PRO A 33 10.60 9.52 -17.45
N LYS A 34 11.83 9.79 -16.96
CA LYS A 34 12.08 10.16 -15.57
C LYS A 34 11.69 11.61 -15.25
N GLU A 35 11.60 12.45 -16.27
CA GLU A 35 11.33 13.88 -16.13
C GLU A 35 9.84 14.19 -16.26
N PHE A 36 9.33 15.15 -15.50
CA PHE A 36 7.92 15.57 -15.54
C PHE A 36 7.49 16.22 -16.88
N ASN A 37 8.44 16.80 -17.61
CA ASN A 37 8.18 17.50 -18.89
C ASN A 37 8.20 16.55 -20.11
N GLN A 38 8.72 15.35 -19.98
CA GLN A 38 8.75 14.33 -21.02
C GLN A 38 7.66 13.32 -20.77
N LYS A 39 6.81 13.09 -21.75
CA LYS A 39 5.60 12.26 -21.57
C LYS A 39 5.40 11.33 -22.76
N ILE A 40 4.94 10.12 -22.45
CA ILE A 40 4.42 9.18 -23.46
C ILE A 40 2.97 8.87 -23.12
N THR A 41 2.19 8.35 -24.07
CA THR A 41 0.83 7.89 -23.80
C THR A 41 0.82 6.55 -23.08
N LEU A 42 -0.27 6.23 -22.39
CA LEU A 42 -0.45 4.90 -21.78
C LEU A 42 -0.46 3.79 -22.84
N ALA A 43 -0.97 4.09 -24.04
CA ALA A 43 -0.89 3.19 -25.18
C ALA A 43 0.56 2.89 -25.57
N GLU A 44 1.39 3.93 -25.75
CA GLU A 44 2.83 3.78 -26.04
C GLU A 44 3.57 3.04 -24.92
N LEU A 45 3.23 3.30 -23.64
CA LEU A 45 3.80 2.58 -22.51
C LEU A 45 3.49 1.08 -22.60
N ALA A 46 2.23 0.71 -22.85
CA ALA A 46 1.85 -0.69 -22.97
C ALA A 46 2.54 -1.39 -24.16
N GLU A 47 2.70 -0.71 -25.29
CA GLU A 47 3.45 -1.24 -26.43
C GLU A 47 4.92 -1.46 -26.07
N ARG A 48 5.57 -0.49 -25.42
CA ARG A 48 6.95 -0.64 -24.94
C ARG A 48 7.06 -1.80 -23.96
N PHE A 49 6.14 -1.90 -23.00
CA PHE A 49 6.13 -2.95 -21.98
C PHE A 49 6.05 -4.35 -22.58
N ILE A 50 5.15 -4.57 -23.55
CA ILE A 50 4.97 -5.86 -24.22
C ILE A 50 6.17 -6.19 -25.12
N SER A 51 6.88 -5.19 -25.65
CA SER A 51 7.99 -5.35 -26.58
C SER A 51 9.34 -5.48 -25.91
N THR A 52 9.42 -5.50 -24.57
CA THR A 52 10.68 -5.68 -23.86
C THR A 52 11.18 -7.12 -23.98
N GLU A 53 12.49 -7.30 -24.05
CA GLU A 53 13.11 -8.64 -24.08
C GLU A 53 12.84 -9.42 -22.77
N ASP A 54 12.69 -8.69 -21.64
CA ASP A 54 12.43 -9.21 -20.30
C ASP A 54 10.93 -9.18 -19.94
N PHE A 55 10.02 -9.21 -20.93
CA PHE A 55 8.57 -9.11 -20.71
C PHE A 55 8.05 -10.13 -19.70
N GLU A 56 8.41 -11.38 -19.82
CA GLU A 56 7.97 -12.45 -18.91
C GLU A 56 8.44 -12.19 -17.46
N GLU A 57 9.67 -11.69 -17.30
CA GLU A 57 10.20 -11.31 -15.98
C GLU A 57 9.41 -10.12 -15.41
N ARG A 58 9.12 -9.10 -16.23
CA ARG A 58 8.31 -7.93 -15.83
C ARG A 58 6.88 -8.30 -15.45
N CYS A 59 6.33 -9.37 -16.03
CA CYS A 59 5.01 -9.90 -15.68
C CYS A 59 5.01 -10.75 -14.40
N ASN A 60 6.18 -11.13 -13.88
CA ASN A 60 6.26 -11.80 -12.59
C ASN A 60 6.05 -10.80 -11.46
N MET A 61 4.82 -10.75 -10.95
CA MET A 61 4.41 -9.81 -9.91
C MET A 61 4.77 -10.27 -8.49
N GLY A 62 5.50 -11.39 -8.35
CA GLY A 62 5.80 -12.00 -7.06
C GLY A 62 4.60 -12.70 -6.43
N ALA A 63 4.66 -12.94 -5.11
CA ALA A 63 3.63 -13.66 -4.37
C ALA A 63 2.47 -12.78 -3.90
N MET A 64 2.69 -11.45 -3.80
CA MET A 64 1.79 -10.53 -3.11
C MET A 64 0.96 -9.65 -4.03
N ILE A 65 1.35 -9.51 -5.30
CA ILE A 65 0.67 -8.64 -6.26
C ILE A 65 -0.18 -9.49 -7.20
N ASN A 66 -1.38 -9.00 -7.52
CA ASN A 66 -2.29 -9.72 -8.40
C ASN A 66 -1.66 -9.93 -9.80
N PRO A 67 -1.60 -11.16 -10.31
CA PRO A 67 -0.98 -11.47 -11.60
C PRO A 67 -1.73 -10.85 -12.80
N LEU A 68 -2.94 -10.33 -12.60
CA LEU A 68 -3.70 -9.60 -13.64
C LEU A 68 -3.26 -8.13 -13.80
N THR A 69 -2.31 -7.65 -13.00
CA THR A 69 -1.84 -6.25 -13.06
C THR A 69 -1.26 -5.87 -14.43
N PRO A 70 -0.44 -6.70 -15.12
CA PRO A 70 -0.02 -6.42 -16.50
C PRO A 70 -1.18 -6.42 -17.49
N GLU A 71 -2.16 -7.29 -17.31
CA GLU A 71 -3.36 -7.30 -18.15
C GLU A 71 -4.21 -6.04 -17.95
N LEU A 72 -4.29 -5.52 -16.71
CA LEU A 72 -4.97 -4.23 -16.45
C LEU A 72 -4.32 -3.09 -17.23
N LEU A 73 -2.98 -3.01 -17.26
CA LEU A 73 -2.26 -2.03 -18.07
C LEU A 73 -2.66 -2.17 -19.56
N ARG A 74 -2.66 -3.39 -20.10
CA ARG A 74 -3.01 -3.68 -21.49
C ARG A 74 -4.45 -3.28 -21.81
N LEU A 75 -5.40 -3.58 -20.94
CA LEU A 75 -6.82 -3.22 -21.12
C LEU A 75 -7.05 -1.72 -21.00
N ALA A 76 -6.42 -1.05 -20.06
CA ALA A 76 -6.48 0.39 -19.90
C ALA A 76 -5.91 1.10 -21.14
N ALA A 77 -4.75 0.66 -21.63
CA ALA A 77 -4.09 1.21 -22.81
C ALA A 77 -4.94 1.07 -24.10
N LYS A 78 -5.78 0.06 -24.20
CA LYS A 78 -6.71 -0.15 -25.34
C LYS A 78 -8.03 0.60 -25.18
N SER A 79 -8.34 1.09 -23.98
CA SER A 79 -9.61 1.77 -23.72
C SER A 79 -9.61 3.19 -24.26
N ARG A 80 -10.78 3.67 -24.73
CA ARG A 80 -10.94 5.07 -25.13
C ARG A 80 -10.69 6.05 -23.98
N ARG A 81 -10.90 5.60 -22.75
CA ARG A 81 -10.76 6.41 -21.53
C ARG A 81 -9.30 6.69 -21.19
N PHE A 82 -8.43 5.67 -21.27
CA PHE A 82 -7.08 5.75 -20.76
C PHE A 82 -5.97 5.76 -21.82
N SER A 83 -6.25 5.32 -23.07
CA SER A 83 -5.20 5.17 -24.10
C SER A 83 -4.36 6.43 -24.31
N ASN A 84 -4.99 7.61 -24.27
CA ASN A 84 -4.35 8.90 -24.49
C ASN A 84 -3.88 9.60 -23.20
N VAL A 85 -4.08 8.98 -22.01
CA VAL A 85 -3.50 9.47 -20.75
C VAL A 85 -1.99 9.46 -20.92
N LYS A 86 -1.34 10.56 -20.57
CA LYS A 86 0.12 10.66 -20.65
C LYS A 86 0.73 10.29 -19.32
N VAL A 87 1.87 9.62 -19.38
CA VAL A 87 2.64 9.17 -18.20
C VAL A 87 4.04 9.76 -18.21
N CYS A 88 4.57 10.07 -17.02
CA CYS A 88 5.90 10.63 -16.84
C CYS A 88 6.38 10.44 -15.39
N ALA A 89 7.65 10.74 -15.20
CA ALA A 89 8.29 10.79 -13.88
C ALA A 89 8.13 9.50 -13.06
N PHE A 90 8.27 8.33 -13.72
CA PHE A 90 8.29 7.06 -13.00
C PHE A 90 9.55 6.98 -12.15
N ILE A 91 9.38 6.65 -10.89
CA ILE A 91 10.44 6.33 -9.96
C ILE A 91 10.13 5.01 -9.26
N ASN A 92 11.15 4.15 -9.17
CA ASN A 92 11.12 2.92 -8.38
C ASN A 92 12.43 2.84 -7.61
N LYS A 93 12.35 3.00 -6.31
CA LYS A 93 13.49 3.06 -5.40
C LYS A 93 13.38 1.96 -4.37
N ILE A 94 14.39 1.11 -4.31
CA ILE A 94 14.54 0.08 -3.30
C ILE A 94 15.93 0.27 -2.69
N ASP A 95 15.98 0.59 -1.40
CA ASP A 95 17.23 0.79 -0.65
C ASP A 95 17.23 -0.07 0.61
N GLU A 96 17.97 -1.18 0.56
CA GLU A 96 18.06 -2.13 1.67
C GLU A 96 18.74 -1.50 2.92
N LYS A 97 19.59 -0.48 2.74
CA LYS A 97 20.30 0.18 3.86
C LYS A 97 19.41 1.21 4.54
N ALA A 98 18.66 1.96 3.76
CA ALA A 98 17.69 2.92 4.27
C ALA A 98 16.39 2.25 4.73
N LEU A 99 16.20 0.95 4.45
CA LEU A 99 14.95 0.21 4.63
C LEU A 99 13.79 0.91 3.93
N GLU A 100 13.98 1.20 2.63
CA GLU A 100 13.07 1.99 1.82
C GLU A 100 12.60 1.24 0.59
N GLN A 101 11.29 1.30 0.35
CA GLN A 101 10.67 0.91 -0.91
C GLN A 101 9.67 1.99 -1.31
N PHE A 102 10.04 2.80 -2.29
CA PHE A 102 9.21 3.89 -2.82
C PHE A 102 9.01 3.74 -4.33
N CYS A 103 7.75 3.93 -4.78
CA CYS A 103 7.46 3.99 -6.21
C CYS A 103 6.31 4.94 -6.47
N ALA A 104 6.46 5.77 -7.51
CA ALA A 104 5.44 6.72 -7.93
C ALA A 104 5.42 6.90 -9.46
N LEU A 105 4.27 7.27 -9.96
CA LEU A 105 4.03 7.60 -11.38
C LEU A 105 3.07 8.77 -11.48
N THR A 106 3.38 9.72 -12.38
CA THR A 106 2.49 10.84 -12.69
C THR A 106 1.75 10.58 -14.01
N TYR A 107 0.44 10.67 -13.96
CA TYR A 107 -0.48 10.62 -15.10
C TYR A 107 -1.01 12.02 -15.41
N GLN A 108 -1.05 12.40 -16.67
CA GLN A 108 -1.80 13.56 -17.13
C GLN A 108 -3.09 13.09 -17.82
N ILE A 109 -4.22 13.26 -17.16
CA ILE A 109 -5.53 12.80 -17.62
C ILE A 109 -6.21 13.82 -18.54
N GLU A 110 -5.94 15.12 -18.31
CA GLU A 110 -6.41 16.26 -19.11
C GLU A 110 -5.31 17.33 -19.18
N LYS A 111 -5.51 18.38 -19.99
CA LYS A 111 -4.48 19.40 -20.25
C LYS A 111 -3.80 19.92 -18.97
N ASP A 112 -4.60 20.24 -17.94
CA ASP A 112 -4.13 20.86 -16.69
C ASP A 112 -4.55 20.02 -15.47
N ARG A 113 -4.71 18.69 -15.62
CA ARG A 113 -5.15 17.80 -14.55
C ARG A 113 -4.28 16.55 -14.49
N TYR A 114 -3.69 16.33 -13.35
CA TYR A 114 -2.69 15.29 -13.11
C TYR A 114 -3.14 14.37 -11.99
N VAL A 115 -2.79 13.09 -12.11
CA VAL A 115 -2.93 12.10 -11.04
C VAL A 115 -1.55 11.60 -10.69
N ILE A 116 -1.17 11.67 -9.42
CA ILE A 116 0.05 11.04 -8.90
C ILE A 116 -0.37 9.78 -8.18
N ALA A 117 0.09 8.64 -8.66
CA ALA A 117 -0.15 7.35 -8.03
C ALA A 117 1.10 6.89 -7.28
N PHE A 118 0.91 6.53 -6.02
CA PHE A 118 1.92 5.89 -5.17
C PHE A 118 1.64 4.41 -5.09
N ARG A 119 2.66 3.59 -5.39
CA ARG A 119 2.57 2.15 -5.26
C ARG A 119 2.60 1.77 -3.78
N GLY A 120 1.81 0.79 -3.41
CA GLY A 120 1.92 0.11 -2.13
C GLY A 120 3.15 -0.78 -2.05
N THR A 121 3.18 -1.63 -1.05
CA THR A 121 4.28 -2.57 -0.85
C THR A 121 4.30 -3.58 -1.99
N ASP A 122 5.49 -3.80 -2.53
CA ASP A 122 5.73 -4.85 -3.51
C ASP A 122 6.08 -6.18 -2.81
N ASP A 123 6.63 -7.13 -3.56
CA ASP A 123 6.99 -8.45 -3.03
C ASP A 123 8.29 -8.44 -2.20
N THR A 124 8.98 -7.28 -2.08
CA THR A 124 10.27 -7.19 -1.40
C THR A 124 10.15 -7.22 0.13
N ILE A 125 11.07 -7.93 0.79
CA ILE A 125 11.13 -7.98 2.25
C ILE A 125 11.43 -6.59 2.84
N VAL A 126 12.22 -5.77 2.14
CA VAL A 126 12.51 -4.40 2.59
C VAL A 126 11.25 -3.52 2.59
N GLY A 127 10.36 -3.69 1.61
CA GLY A 127 9.07 -2.98 1.59
C GLY A 127 8.20 -3.34 2.78
N TRP A 128 8.14 -4.63 3.13
CA TRP A 128 7.43 -5.10 4.33
C TRP A 128 8.04 -4.58 5.61
N TYR A 129 9.38 -4.53 5.68
CA TYR A 129 10.04 -3.95 6.84
C TYR A 129 9.69 -2.47 7.02
N GLU A 130 9.69 -1.71 5.91
CA GLU A 130 9.28 -0.31 5.94
C GLU A 130 7.83 -0.12 6.40
N ASP A 131 6.90 -1.00 5.99
CA ASP A 131 5.52 -0.95 6.45
C ASP A 131 5.39 -1.11 7.97
N PHE A 132 6.14 -2.05 8.54
CA PHE A 132 6.17 -2.22 10.00
C PHE A 132 6.78 -1.00 10.71
N ASN A 133 7.70 -0.28 10.06
CA ASN A 133 8.29 0.95 10.60
C ASN A 133 7.26 2.08 10.77
N LEU A 134 6.13 2.06 10.05
CA LEU A 134 4.98 2.95 10.33
C LEU A 134 4.50 2.84 11.78
N GLY A 135 4.75 1.71 12.42
CA GLY A 135 4.34 1.44 13.80
C GLY A 135 5.13 2.19 14.88
N TYR A 136 6.27 2.84 14.55
CA TYR A 136 7.06 3.58 15.54
C TYR A 136 7.79 4.80 14.99
N MET A 137 8.01 4.88 13.68
CA MET A 137 8.68 6.04 13.07
C MET A 137 7.71 7.20 12.85
N PRO A 138 8.10 8.44 13.21
CA PRO A 138 7.28 9.62 12.93
C PRO A 138 7.09 9.88 11.42
N GLU A 139 8.06 9.45 10.61
CA GLU A 139 8.09 9.54 9.16
C GLU A 139 9.00 8.43 8.63
N ILE A 140 8.49 7.60 7.73
CA ILE A 140 9.28 6.56 7.05
C ILE A 140 9.97 7.16 5.80
N PRO A 141 11.05 6.53 5.28
CA PRO A 141 11.76 7.01 4.09
C PRO A 141 10.84 7.25 2.88
N ALA A 142 9.92 6.35 2.57
CA ALA A 142 8.98 6.51 1.47
C ALA A 142 8.04 7.72 1.63
N GLN A 143 7.69 8.12 2.86
CA GLN A 143 6.94 9.35 3.10
C GLN A 143 7.78 10.60 2.80
N LYS A 144 9.06 10.60 3.13
CA LYS A 144 9.97 11.67 2.76
C LYS A 144 10.07 11.81 1.24
N ASP A 145 10.29 10.71 0.53
CA ASP A 145 10.36 10.69 -0.94
C ASP A 145 9.02 11.11 -1.57
N THR A 146 7.88 10.74 -0.97
CA THR A 146 6.55 11.23 -1.38
C THR A 146 6.47 12.74 -1.36
N ARG A 147 6.94 13.40 -0.30
CA ARG A 147 6.95 14.86 -0.17
C ARG A 147 7.84 15.51 -1.24
N GLU A 148 9.02 14.94 -1.46
CA GLU A 148 9.97 15.45 -2.47
C GLU A 148 9.40 15.29 -3.89
N TYR A 149 8.79 14.14 -4.19
CA TYR A 149 8.15 13.88 -5.47
C TYR A 149 7.02 14.86 -5.77
N ILE A 150 6.11 15.10 -4.80
CA ILE A 150 4.99 16.05 -4.95
C ILE A 150 5.52 17.48 -5.14
N ALA A 151 6.52 17.88 -4.37
CA ALA A 151 7.13 19.20 -4.53
C ALA A 151 7.72 19.39 -5.93
N GLY A 152 8.44 18.39 -6.45
CA GLY A 152 8.98 18.36 -7.81
C GLY A 152 7.88 18.43 -8.88
N ALA A 153 6.82 17.60 -8.74
CA ALA A 153 5.70 17.58 -9.66
C ALA A 153 4.97 18.94 -9.72
N MET A 154 4.66 19.52 -8.56
CA MET A 154 3.98 20.80 -8.49
C MET A 154 4.83 21.98 -8.94
N ALA A 155 6.15 21.88 -8.88
CA ALA A 155 7.08 22.89 -9.43
C ALA A 155 7.16 22.79 -10.97
N ALA A 156 7.23 21.57 -11.50
CA ALA A 156 7.41 21.34 -12.93
C ALA A 156 6.12 21.45 -13.75
N LEU A 157 4.98 21.06 -13.16
CA LEU A 157 3.70 20.97 -13.85
C LEU A 157 2.74 22.06 -13.36
N LYS A 158 2.04 22.70 -14.30
CA LYS A 158 0.97 23.66 -14.00
C LYS A 158 -0.38 22.97 -14.06
N GLY A 159 -1.29 23.31 -13.14
CA GLY A 159 -2.64 22.73 -13.09
C GLY A 159 -2.94 22.06 -11.77
N HIS A 160 -3.91 21.17 -11.77
CA HIS A 160 -4.52 20.54 -10.61
C HIS A 160 -4.05 19.10 -10.42
N PHE A 161 -4.01 18.65 -9.18
CA PHE A 161 -3.48 17.35 -8.82
C PHE A 161 -4.47 16.53 -8.01
N ILE A 162 -4.52 15.26 -8.33
CA ILE A 162 -5.17 14.20 -7.57
C ILE A 162 -4.06 13.25 -7.10
N LEU A 163 -4.11 12.83 -5.84
CA LEU A 163 -3.23 11.81 -5.29
C LEU A 163 -3.98 10.51 -5.13
N THR A 164 -3.36 9.39 -5.40
CA THR A 164 -4.00 8.08 -5.28
C THR A 164 -2.99 7.00 -4.89
N GLY A 165 -3.46 5.99 -4.17
CA GLY A 165 -2.65 4.81 -3.85
C GLY A 165 -3.46 3.74 -3.13
N HIS A 166 -2.97 2.52 -3.23
CA HIS A 166 -3.52 1.33 -2.57
C HIS A 166 -2.52 0.82 -1.53
N SER A 167 -3.01 0.25 -0.43
CA SER A 167 -2.17 -0.28 0.63
C SER A 167 -1.23 0.81 1.20
N LYS A 168 0.07 0.57 1.40
CA LYS A 168 1.04 1.62 1.76
C LYS A 168 0.91 2.86 0.87
N GLY A 169 0.65 2.69 -0.44
CA GLY A 169 0.41 3.81 -1.37
C GLY A 169 -0.77 4.70 -0.97
N GLY A 170 -1.80 4.14 -0.34
CA GLY A 170 -2.92 4.90 0.25
C GLY A 170 -2.47 5.80 1.40
N ASN A 171 -1.64 5.27 2.31
CA ASN A 171 -1.01 6.07 3.36
C ASN A 171 -0.13 7.17 2.77
N LEU A 172 0.73 6.84 1.78
CA LEU A 172 1.59 7.80 1.08
C LEU A 172 0.76 8.90 0.39
N SER A 173 -0.41 8.57 -0.17
CA SER A 173 -1.31 9.56 -0.79
C SER A 173 -1.82 10.57 0.23
N VAL A 174 -2.26 10.12 1.40
CA VAL A 174 -2.73 11.00 2.48
C VAL A 174 -1.58 11.82 3.05
N PHE A 175 -0.43 11.19 3.33
CA PHE A 175 0.77 11.89 3.77
C PHE A 175 1.23 12.94 2.74
N GLY A 176 1.19 12.58 1.46
CA GLY A 176 1.48 13.48 0.35
C GLY A 176 0.56 14.69 0.33
N GLY A 177 -0.74 14.48 0.51
CA GLY A 177 -1.72 15.56 0.64
C GLY A 177 -1.38 16.53 1.77
N MET A 178 -1.02 16.01 2.96
CA MET A 178 -0.55 16.81 4.09
C MET A 178 0.74 17.58 3.80
N SER A 179 1.58 17.03 2.93
CA SER A 179 2.89 17.60 2.56
C SER A 179 2.80 18.70 1.49
N VAL A 180 1.63 18.92 0.88
CA VAL A 180 1.43 19.97 -0.13
C VAL A 180 1.68 21.34 0.48
N PRO A 181 2.60 22.15 -0.09
CA PRO A 181 2.85 23.50 0.40
C PRO A 181 1.57 24.35 0.42
N LYS A 182 1.32 25.10 1.49
CA LYS A 182 0.11 25.91 1.68
C LYS A 182 -0.25 26.76 0.45
N LYS A 183 0.75 27.37 -0.20
CA LYS A 183 0.57 28.17 -1.43
C LYS A 183 0.07 27.37 -2.64
N SER A 184 0.25 26.05 -2.63
CA SER A 184 -0.13 25.14 -3.70
C SER A 184 -1.37 24.32 -3.36
N LEU A 185 -1.91 24.45 -2.14
CA LEU A 185 -3.02 23.63 -1.66
C LEU A 185 -4.31 23.79 -2.50
N ALA A 186 -4.54 24.97 -3.10
CA ALA A 186 -5.65 25.19 -4.02
C ALA A 186 -5.57 24.34 -5.30
N ARG A 187 -4.40 23.77 -5.60
CA ARG A 187 -4.16 22.88 -6.73
C ARG A 187 -4.32 21.39 -6.40
N LEU A 188 -4.60 21.04 -5.15
CA LEU A 188 -4.92 19.68 -4.74
C LEU A 188 -6.42 19.48 -4.76
N ASP A 189 -6.93 18.70 -5.72
CA ASP A 189 -8.37 18.47 -5.88
C ASP A 189 -8.87 17.35 -4.97
N ALA A 190 -8.17 16.22 -4.92
CA ALA A 190 -8.58 15.02 -4.20
C ALA A 190 -7.38 14.16 -3.77
N VAL A 191 -7.61 13.35 -2.74
CA VAL A 191 -6.69 12.32 -2.24
C VAL A 191 -7.49 11.02 -2.09
N TYR A 192 -7.11 10.00 -2.84
CA TYR A 192 -7.74 8.69 -2.78
C TYR A 192 -6.87 7.72 -1.99
N ASN A 193 -7.43 7.15 -0.94
CA ASN A 193 -6.82 6.10 -0.13
C ASN A 193 -7.63 4.81 -0.29
N PHE A 194 -7.03 3.80 -0.90
CA PHE A 194 -7.63 2.48 -1.07
C PHE A 194 -6.95 1.48 -0.12
N ASP A 195 -7.63 1.14 0.95
CA ASP A 195 -7.20 0.18 1.99
C ASP A 195 -5.77 0.41 2.51
N GLY A 196 -5.39 1.69 2.63
CA GLY A 196 -4.09 2.06 3.19
C GLY A 196 -4.16 2.23 4.71
N PRO A 197 -3.08 1.88 5.44
CA PRO A 197 -3.01 2.06 6.88
C PRO A 197 -3.16 3.53 7.27
N GLY A 198 -3.76 3.77 8.43
CA GLY A 198 -3.94 5.10 8.99
C GLY A 198 -2.64 5.69 9.57
N PHE A 199 -2.82 6.61 10.50
CA PHE A 199 -1.73 7.26 11.24
C PHE A 199 -2.01 7.17 12.74
N PHE A 200 -1.01 7.45 13.57
CA PHE A 200 -1.25 7.63 15.00
C PHE A 200 -2.12 8.87 15.25
N ALA A 201 -2.96 8.80 16.29
CA ALA A 201 -3.95 9.82 16.65
C ALA A 201 -3.45 11.28 16.57
N PRO A 202 -2.24 11.65 17.03
CA PRO A 202 -1.77 13.03 16.96
C PRO A 202 -1.65 13.61 15.54
N VAL A 203 -1.53 12.76 14.50
CA VAL A 203 -1.45 13.24 13.11
C VAL A 203 -2.75 13.90 12.68
N TYR A 204 -3.89 13.39 13.12
CA TYR A 204 -5.22 13.91 12.76
C TYR A 204 -5.52 15.28 13.38
N GLU A 205 -4.78 15.67 14.42
CA GLU A 205 -4.86 16.98 15.03
C GLU A 205 -4.01 18.05 14.34
N ARG A 206 -3.08 17.63 13.47
CA ARG A 206 -2.18 18.55 12.75
C ARG A 206 -2.96 19.49 11.80
N PRO A 207 -2.54 20.75 11.69
CA PRO A 207 -3.14 21.69 10.73
C PRO A 207 -3.10 21.20 9.28
N GLU A 208 -2.02 20.50 8.90
CA GLU A 208 -1.80 19.95 7.56
C GLU A 208 -2.88 18.91 7.21
N TYR A 209 -3.23 18.04 8.16
CA TYR A 209 -4.32 17.08 7.98
C TYR A 209 -5.67 17.79 7.88
N LYS A 210 -5.95 18.71 8.81
CA LYS A 210 -7.22 19.45 8.85
C LYS A 210 -7.49 20.26 7.58
N GLN A 211 -6.44 20.69 6.86
CA GLN A 211 -6.57 21.41 5.59
C GLN A 211 -7.00 20.53 4.41
N ILE A 212 -6.75 19.22 4.47
CA ILE A 212 -7.03 18.28 3.37
C ILE A 212 -8.14 17.27 3.69
N LYS A 213 -8.60 17.18 4.94
CA LYS A 213 -9.56 16.15 5.38
C LYS A 213 -10.79 16.01 4.49
N ASP A 214 -11.34 17.14 4.02
CA ASP A 214 -12.54 17.16 3.18
C ASP A 214 -12.25 16.82 1.71
N ARG A 215 -10.97 16.58 1.35
CA ARG A 215 -10.51 16.13 0.04
C ARG A 215 -10.10 14.66 0.03
N ILE A 216 -10.15 14.00 1.20
CA ILE A 216 -9.77 12.59 1.33
C ILE A 216 -10.98 11.72 1.04
N PHE A 217 -10.82 10.80 0.11
CA PHE A 217 -11.77 9.75 -0.24
C PHE A 217 -11.13 8.40 0.12
N ALA A 218 -11.56 7.82 1.22
CA ALA A 218 -11.05 6.55 1.71
C ALA A 218 -12.04 5.41 1.42
N PHE A 219 -11.52 4.28 0.98
CA PHE A 219 -12.28 3.07 0.63
C PHE A 219 -11.63 1.87 1.28
N PHE A 220 -12.43 1.06 1.96
CA PHE A 220 -11.97 -0.14 2.66
C PHE A 220 -12.86 -1.34 2.31
N PRO A 221 -12.32 -2.57 2.18
CA PRO A 221 -13.13 -3.77 2.02
C PRO A 221 -13.92 -4.10 3.30
N GLU A 222 -14.92 -4.98 3.21
CA GLU A 222 -15.67 -5.46 4.38
C GLU A 222 -14.76 -6.17 5.38
N PHE A 223 -13.88 -7.06 4.89
CA PHE A 223 -12.79 -7.63 5.68
C PHE A 223 -11.53 -6.81 5.46
N CYS A 224 -11.25 -5.94 6.39
CA CYS A 224 -10.16 -4.99 6.32
C CYS A 224 -9.16 -5.22 7.47
N VAL A 225 -7.93 -5.54 7.13
CA VAL A 225 -6.81 -5.70 8.08
C VAL A 225 -5.83 -4.55 7.92
N VAL A 226 -5.34 -4.32 6.72
CA VAL A 226 -4.31 -3.30 6.45
C VAL A 226 -4.85 -1.90 6.69
N GLY A 227 -6.00 -1.58 6.08
CA GLY A 227 -6.65 -0.29 6.29
C GLY A 227 -7.06 -0.05 7.75
N MET A 228 -7.27 -1.07 8.56
CA MET A 228 -7.63 -0.94 9.98
C MET A 228 -6.42 -0.82 10.92
N MET A 229 -5.18 -0.79 10.39
CA MET A 229 -4.01 -0.51 11.21
C MET A 229 -3.96 0.98 11.56
N PHE A 230 -3.72 1.29 12.84
CA PHE A 230 -3.70 2.64 13.43
C PHE A 230 -5.08 3.33 13.42
N GLU A 231 -5.11 4.66 13.58
CA GLU A 231 -6.35 5.43 13.60
C GLU A 231 -6.88 5.70 12.19
N HIS A 232 -8.20 5.85 12.06
CA HIS A 232 -8.86 6.13 10.79
C HIS A 232 -9.55 7.48 10.77
N VAL A 233 -9.67 8.00 9.53
CA VAL A 233 -10.56 9.11 9.24
C VAL A 233 -12.02 8.71 9.44
N ASN A 234 -12.82 9.62 9.95
CA ASN A 234 -14.24 9.39 10.17
C ASN A 234 -15.09 9.34 8.87
N GLN A 235 -14.46 9.57 7.69
CA GLN A 235 -15.15 9.59 6.40
C GLN A 235 -14.52 8.55 5.47
N TYR A 236 -15.15 7.38 5.37
CA TYR A 236 -14.76 6.31 4.46
C TYR A 236 -16.00 5.60 3.90
N LYS A 237 -15.82 4.92 2.78
CA LYS A 237 -16.81 4.02 2.20
C LYS A 237 -16.32 2.58 2.34
N ILE A 238 -17.21 1.69 2.73
CA ILE A 238 -16.91 0.26 2.79
C ILE A 238 -17.38 -0.37 1.49
N VAL A 239 -16.50 -1.15 0.88
CA VAL A 239 -16.68 -1.75 -0.44
C VAL A 239 -16.94 -3.23 -0.31
N LYS A 240 -17.94 -3.73 -1.03
CA LYS A 240 -18.23 -5.13 -1.15
C LYS A 240 -17.25 -5.84 -2.06
N CYS A 241 -16.83 -7.03 -1.66
CA CYS A 241 -15.81 -7.81 -2.37
C CYS A 241 -16.35 -9.19 -2.77
N SER A 242 -15.77 -9.74 -3.85
CA SER A 242 -16.05 -11.10 -4.31
C SER A 242 -15.12 -12.15 -3.69
N ALA A 243 -14.03 -11.72 -3.06
CA ALA A 243 -13.11 -12.58 -2.31
C ALA A 243 -13.49 -12.65 -0.83
N ASP A 244 -12.91 -13.60 -0.10
CA ASP A 244 -13.11 -13.81 1.33
C ASP A 244 -11.85 -13.45 2.15
N GLY A 245 -12.08 -12.99 3.38
CA GLY A 245 -11.02 -12.72 4.36
C GLY A 245 -9.96 -11.75 3.85
N ILE A 246 -8.69 -12.02 4.17
CA ILE A 246 -7.55 -11.16 3.83
C ILE A 246 -7.38 -10.93 2.31
N LEU A 247 -7.92 -11.80 1.47
CA LEU A 247 -7.87 -11.64 0.01
C LEU A 247 -8.73 -10.48 -0.47
N GLN A 248 -9.60 -9.92 0.36
CA GLN A 248 -10.32 -8.68 0.05
C GLN A 248 -9.42 -7.45 0.01
N HIS A 249 -8.18 -7.54 0.54
CA HIS A 249 -7.17 -6.49 0.37
C HIS A 249 -6.78 -6.29 -1.11
N ASP A 250 -6.93 -7.33 -1.93
CA ASP A 250 -6.71 -7.24 -3.38
C ASP A 250 -7.85 -6.49 -4.07
N PRO A 251 -7.62 -5.31 -4.66
CA PRO A 251 -8.65 -4.49 -5.30
C PRO A 251 -9.30 -5.14 -6.53
N PHE A 252 -8.69 -6.17 -7.10
CA PHE A 252 -9.31 -6.93 -8.20
C PHE A 252 -10.54 -7.72 -7.73
N SER A 253 -10.71 -7.91 -6.42
CA SER A 253 -11.88 -8.53 -5.83
C SER A 253 -13.03 -7.54 -5.55
N TRP A 254 -12.81 -6.21 -5.68
CA TRP A 254 -13.79 -5.20 -5.30
C TRP A 254 -14.90 -5.07 -6.33
N ASN A 255 -16.15 -5.15 -5.87
CA ASN A 255 -17.32 -5.09 -6.73
C ASN A 255 -17.56 -3.66 -7.25
N LEU A 256 -17.88 -3.57 -8.54
CA LEU A 256 -18.15 -2.30 -9.20
C LEU A 256 -19.63 -2.16 -9.56
N MET A 257 -20.17 -0.96 -9.35
CA MET A 257 -21.50 -0.56 -9.77
C MET A 257 -21.40 0.70 -10.63
N GLY A 258 -21.17 0.52 -11.93
CA GLY A 258 -20.96 1.62 -12.87
C GLY A 258 -19.64 2.36 -12.58
N PRO A 259 -19.67 3.68 -12.28
CA PRO A 259 -18.48 4.47 -11.98
C PRO A 259 -18.10 4.43 -10.50
N GLU A 260 -18.80 3.66 -9.67
CA GLU A 260 -18.62 3.58 -8.23
C GLU A 260 -18.37 2.13 -7.78
N PHE A 261 -17.96 1.96 -6.54
CA PHE A 261 -17.91 0.65 -5.88
C PHE A 261 -19.28 0.26 -5.32
N GLU A 262 -19.58 -1.03 -5.33
CA GLU A 262 -20.73 -1.53 -4.60
C GLU A 262 -20.52 -1.31 -3.10
N ALA A 263 -21.41 -0.56 -2.48
CA ALA A 263 -21.30 -0.26 -1.05
C ALA A 263 -21.67 -1.47 -0.20
N ALA A 264 -20.88 -1.74 0.82
CA ALA A 264 -21.20 -2.71 1.87
C ALA A 264 -21.87 -2.00 3.07
N GLN A 265 -22.55 -2.75 3.91
CA GLN A 265 -23.26 -2.22 5.08
C GLN A 265 -22.32 -1.84 6.23
N GLY A 266 -21.16 -2.45 6.32
CA GLY A 266 -20.21 -2.24 7.39
C GLY A 266 -19.02 -3.21 7.30
N PHE A 267 -18.04 -3.00 8.18
CA PHE A 267 -16.99 -3.99 8.38
C PHE A 267 -17.54 -5.25 9.00
N ASP A 268 -16.97 -6.40 8.63
CA ASP A 268 -17.28 -7.64 9.31
C ASP A 268 -16.76 -7.65 10.76
N GLU A 269 -17.25 -8.59 11.57
CA GLU A 269 -16.91 -8.66 12.99
C GLU A 269 -15.42 -8.98 13.21
N ALA A 270 -14.80 -9.79 12.33
CA ALA A 270 -13.40 -10.13 12.47
C ALA A 270 -12.49 -8.91 12.23
N SER A 271 -12.86 -8.02 11.29
CA SER A 271 -12.17 -6.75 11.06
C SER A 271 -12.25 -5.82 12.26
N LYS A 272 -13.42 -5.70 12.88
CA LYS A 272 -13.62 -4.87 14.09
C LYS A 272 -12.78 -5.40 15.26
N ILE A 273 -12.76 -6.72 15.45
CA ILE A 273 -11.95 -7.38 16.46
C ILE A 273 -10.45 -7.16 16.15
N PHE A 274 -10.03 -7.32 14.89
CA PHE A 274 -8.66 -7.05 14.51
C PHE A 274 -8.26 -5.60 14.84
N TYR A 275 -9.09 -4.62 14.49
CA TYR A 275 -8.85 -3.20 14.77
C TYR A 275 -8.65 -2.94 16.26
N SER A 276 -9.58 -3.39 17.11
CA SER A 276 -9.47 -3.19 18.56
C SER A 276 -8.25 -3.89 19.12
N SER A 277 -8.00 -5.14 18.71
CA SER A 277 -6.87 -5.95 19.17
C SER A 277 -5.52 -5.39 18.74
N PHE A 278 -5.39 -4.99 17.49
CA PHE A 278 -4.16 -4.43 16.95
C PHE A 278 -3.81 -3.09 17.62
N ASN A 279 -4.78 -2.19 17.71
CA ASN A 279 -4.55 -0.88 18.31
C ASN A 279 -4.27 -0.98 19.82
N ALA A 280 -4.99 -1.84 20.56
CA ALA A 280 -4.69 -2.10 21.96
C ALA A 280 -3.27 -2.68 22.13
N TRP A 281 -2.87 -3.64 21.27
CA TRP A 281 -1.53 -4.21 21.28
C TRP A 281 -0.48 -3.14 20.95
N ALA A 282 -0.65 -2.35 19.90
CA ALA A 282 0.28 -1.30 19.51
C ALA A 282 0.45 -0.24 20.61
N ASN A 283 -0.64 0.13 21.29
CA ASN A 283 -0.64 1.13 22.37
C ASN A 283 -0.04 0.62 23.71
N THR A 284 0.10 -0.70 23.90
CA THR A 284 0.74 -1.26 25.11
C THR A 284 2.26 -1.25 25.05
N MET A 285 2.86 -0.97 23.91
CA MET A 285 4.31 -0.95 23.72
C MET A 285 4.80 0.49 23.49
N THR A 286 5.98 0.78 24.02
CA THR A 286 6.72 2.00 23.66
C THR A 286 7.27 1.89 22.24
N ASP A 287 7.67 3.02 21.64
CA ASP A 287 8.29 3.06 20.31
C ASP A 287 9.57 2.20 20.28
N GLU A 288 10.35 2.22 21.36
CA GLU A 288 11.56 1.42 21.47
C GLU A 288 11.26 -0.10 21.52
N GLU A 289 10.20 -0.50 22.23
CA GLU A 289 9.76 -1.89 22.27
C GLU A 289 9.21 -2.37 20.92
N ARG A 290 8.44 -1.51 20.23
CA ARG A 290 7.97 -1.80 18.86
C ARG A 290 9.15 -1.96 17.91
N LYS A 291 10.10 -1.02 17.94
CA LYS A 291 11.32 -1.10 17.15
C LYS A 291 12.09 -2.40 17.39
N LYS A 292 12.39 -2.73 18.63
CA LYS A 292 13.11 -3.97 18.99
C LYS A 292 12.38 -5.22 18.48
N PHE A 293 11.06 -5.26 18.61
CA PHE A 293 10.25 -6.36 18.08
C PHE A 293 10.39 -6.47 16.56
N ILE A 294 10.22 -5.35 15.85
CA ILE A 294 10.27 -5.28 14.39
C ILE A 294 11.67 -5.69 13.90
N ASP A 295 12.72 -5.11 14.47
CA ASP A 295 14.11 -5.44 14.12
C ASP A 295 14.40 -6.93 14.32
N SER A 296 13.96 -7.51 15.44
CA SER A 296 14.14 -8.94 15.75
C SER A 296 13.36 -9.81 14.77
N PHE A 297 12.12 -9.43 14.44
CA PHE A 297 11.28 -10.14 13.50
C PHE A 297 11.92 -10.19 12.10
N PHE A 298 12.34 -9.03 11.59
CA PHE A 298 12.96 -8.97 10.28
C PHE A 298 14.38 -9.57 10.25
N SER A 299 15.12 -9.56 11.36
CA SER A 299 16.39 -10.29 11.45
C SER A 299 16.22 -11.80 11.21
N VAL A 300 15.11 -12.36 11.68
CA VAL A 300 14.76 -13.77 11.43
C VAL A 300 14.39 -13.98 9.96
N ILE A 301 13.58 -13.08 9.37
CA ILE A 301 13.21 -13.18 7.95
C ILE A 301 14.45 -13.07 7.05
N TYR A 302 15.31 -12.07 7.27
CA TYR A 302 16.54 -11.88 6.48
C TYR A 302 17.53 -13.05 6.61
N ALA A 303 17.50 -13.80 7.71
CA ALA A 303 18.32 -15.01 7.83
C ALA A 303 17.96 -16.08 6.79
N SER A 304 16.77 -16.05 6.19
CA SER A 304 16.42 -16.91 5.06
C SER A 304 17.36 -16.74 3.87
N GLY A 305 17.94 -15.54 3.71
CA GLY A 305 18.74 -15.14 2.55
C GLY A 305 17.90 -14.69 1.35
N ALA A 306 16.57 -14.73 1.45
CA ALA A 306 15.65 -14.26 0.42
C ALA A 306 15.52 -12.72 0.46
N LYS A 307 15.22 -12.13 -0.70
CA LYS A 307 14.93 -10.70 -0.86
C LYS A 307 13.45 -10.44 -1.07
N THR A 308 12.70 -11.46 -1.49
CA THR A 308 11.28 -11.38 -1.80
C THR A 308 10.48 -12.48 -1.12
N ASN A 309 9.18 -12.27 -0.94
CA ASN A 309 8.27 -13.29 -0.44
C ASN A 309 8.15 -14.47 -1.43
N TYR A 310 8.22 -14.18 -2.73
CA TYR A 310 8.24 -15.21 -3.77
C TYR A 310 9.43 -16.17 -3.58
N GLU A 311 10.63 -15.65 -3.32
CA GLU A 311 11.81 -16.50 -3.05
C GLU A 311 11.64 -17.37 -1.81
N ILE A 312 11.01 -16.83 -0.74
CA ILE A 312 10.67 -17.63 0.45
C ILE A 312 9.68 -18.73 0.07
N ASP A 313 8.64 -18.40 -0.70
CA ASP A 313 7.60 -19.34 -1.12
C ASP A 313 8.17 -20.49 -1.94
N GLN A 314 9.06 -20.20 -2.88
CA GLN A 314 9.73 -21.22 -3.71
C GLN A 314 10.71 -22.12 -2.92
N ASN A 315 11.24 -21.62 -1.80
CA ASN A 315 12.28 -22.31 -1.01
C ASN A 315 11.87 -22.52 0.45
N LYS A 316 10.59 -22.76 0.73
CA LYS A 316 9.97 -22.82 2.08
C LYS A 316 10.76 -23.61 3.10
N ILE A 317 11.25 -24.81 2.73
CA ILE A 317 11.95 -25.70 3.67
C ILE A 317 13.32 -25.12 4.05
N ILE A 318 14.08 -24.64 3.06
CA ILE A 318 15.42 -24.08 3.29
C ILE A 318 15.33 -22.76 4.05
N CYS A 319 14.46 -21.86 3.60
CA CYS A 319 14.22 -20.57 4.24
C CYS A 319 13.69 -20.77 5.69
N GLY A 320 12.71 -21.64 5.86
CA GLY A 320 12.16 -21.96 7.17
C GLY A 320 13.20 -22.54 8.13
N GLY A 321 14.08 -23.43 7.68
CA GLY A 321 15.17 -23.96 8.48
C GLY A 321 16.15 -22.89 8.96
N LYS A 322 16.56 -21.98 8.06
CA LYS A 322 17.44 -20.84 8.41
C LYS A 322 16.76 -19.86 9.37
N MET A 323 15.48 -19.55 9.16
CA MET A 323 14.70 -18.68 10.03
C MET A 323 14.56 -19.28 11.43
N LEU A 324 14.30 -20.58 11.56
CA LEU A 324 14.25 -21.28 12.85
C LEU A 324 15.60 -21.28 13.58
N ALA A 325 16.70 -21.50 12.84
CA ALA A 325 18.04 -21.40 13.40
C ALA A 325 18.29 -19.99 13.97
N LYS A 326 17.97 -18.94 13.20
CA LYS A 326 18.13 -17.55 13.64
C LYS A 326 17.26 -17.21 14.85
N LEU A 327 16.03 -17.71 14.90
CA LEU A 327 15.15 -17.52 16.06
C LEU A 327 15.75 -18.11 17.35
N ALA A 328 16.47 -19.22 17.23
CA ALA A 328 17.19 -19.83 18.34
C ALA A 328 18.43 -19.03 18.79
N GLU A 329 19.04 -18.24 17.88
CA GLU A 329 20.22 -17.40 18.12
C GLU A 329 19.89 -16.01 18.68
N LEU A 330 18.62 -15.59 18.70
CA LEU A 330 18.23 -14.30 19.25
C LEU A 330 18.77 -14.12 20.66
N SER A 331 19.30 -12.95 20.96
CA SER A 331 19.73 -12.58 22.30
C SER A 331 18.59 -12.70 23.31
N GLU A 332 18.92 -12.76 24.59
CA GLU A 332 17.90 -12.88 25.64
C GLU A 332 16.91 -11.69 25.61
N ASP A 333 17.41 -10.49 25.34
CA ASP A 333 16.58 -9.27 25.26
C ASP A 333 15.67 -9.26 24.03
N GLU A 334 16.19 -9.63 22.85
CA GLU A 334 15.39 -9.78 21.62
C GLU A 334 14.32 -10.85 21.81
N ARG A 335 14.67 -11.98 22.37
CA ARG A 335 13.74 -13.07 22.68
C ARG A 335 12.67 -12.67 23.69
N LYS A 336 13.03 -11.86 24.71
CA LYS A 336 12.07 -11.29 25.66
C LYS A 336 11.11 -10.34 24.96
N ALA A 337 11.62 -9.41 24.12
CA ALA A 337 10.81 -8.46 23.36
C ALA A 337 9.84 -9.20 22.41
N PHE A 338 10.34 -10.18 21.66
CA PHE A 338 9.55 -11.01 20.77
C PHE A 338 8.44 -11.78 21.52
N LYS A 339 8.80 -12.45 22.62
CA LYS A 339 7.82 -13.17 23.46
C LYS A 339 6.81 -12.23 24.10
N LYS A 340 7.24 -11.02 24.53
CA LYS A 340 6.34 -10.01 25.10
C LYS A 340 5.32 -9.57 24.07
N ALA A 341 5.76 -9.17 22.86
CA ALA A 341 4.89 -8.73 21.78
C ALA A 341 3.85 -9.81 21.42
N ILE A 342 4.28 -11.06 21.22
CA ILE A 342 3.37 -12.17 20.92
C ILE A 342 2.40 -12.45 22.08
N LYS A 343 2.88 -12.44 23.33
CA LYS A 343 2.01 -12.66 24.49
C LYS A 343 0.94 -11.60 24.62
N VAL A 344 1.30 -10.32 24.42
CA VAL A 344 0.35 -9.20 24.46
C VAL A 344 -0.66 -9.35 23.34
N PHE A 345 -0.21 -9.65 22.10
CA PHE A 345 -1.09 -9.88 20.99
C PHE A 345 -2.09 -11.01 21.24
N ILE A 346 -1.61 -12.19 21.70
CA ILE A 346 -2.45 -13.34 22.04
C ILE A 346 -3.44 -12.99 23.16
N LYS A 347 -2.99 -12.25 24.18
CA LYS A 347 -3.86 -11.83 25.29
C LYS A 347 -4.98 -10.93 24.77
N VAL A 348 -4.66 -9.90 23.99
CA VAL A 348 -5.63 -8.96 23.45
C VAL A 348 -6.63 -9.69 22.53
N VAL A 349 -6.14 -10.56 21.65
CA VAL A 349 -7.02 -11.37 20.77
C VAL A 349 -7.96 -12.26 21.60
N LYS A 350 -7.48 -12.86 22.70
CA LYS A 350 -8.33 -13.70 23.58
C LYS A 350 -9.36 -12.88 24.36
N ASP A 351 -8.97 -11.69 24.82
CA ASP A 351 -9.86 -10.82 25.58
C ASP A 351 -11.00 -10.26 24.69
N GLU A 352 -10.72 -10.00 23.41
CA GLU A 352 -11.68 -9.49 22.43
C GLU A 352 -12.54 -10.59 21.76
N ILE A 353 -12.04 -11.86 21.73
CA ILE A 353 -12.74 -12.98 21.08
C ILE A 353 -13.00 -14.11 22.09
N PRO A 354 -14.16 -14.14 22.76
CA PRO A 354 -14.51 -15.22 23.71
C PRO A 354 -14.51 -16.63 23.10
N MET A 355 -14.59 -16.76 21.76
CA MET A 355 -14.62 -18.04 21.03
C MET A 355 -13.25 -18.61 20.64
N PHE A 356 -12.13 -17.90 20.83
CA PHE A 356 -10.78 -18.44 20.53
C PHE A 356 -10.26 -19.46 21.58
N THR A 357 -11.08 -19.87 22.54
CA THR A 357 -10.78 -20.98 23.46
C THR A 357 -10.72 -22.35 22.78
N VAL A 358 -10.95 -22.45 21.44
CA VAL A 358 -10.99 -23.74 20.71
C VAL A 358 -9.63 -24.13 20.10
N PHE A 359 -8.68 -23.21 19.94
CA PHE A 359 -7.34 -23.59 19.52
C PHE A 359 -6.47 -23.99 20.71
N LYS A 360 -6.53 -25.31 21.07
CA LYS A 360 -5.49 -25.90 21.91
C LYS A 360 -4.14 -25.68 21.23
N PRO A 361 -3.13 -25.10 21.91
CA PRO A 361 -1.80 -25.06 21.34
C PRO A 361 -1.33 -26.51 21.12
N LEU A 362 -0.80 -26.78 19.94
CA LEU A 362 -0.02 -28.00 19.70
C LEU A 362 1.13 -28.02 20.69
N VAL A 363 0.95 -28.75 21.79
CA VAL A 363 2.03 -29.08 22.72
C VAL A 363 2.93 -30.03 21.96
N ILE A 364 4.07 -29.54 21.49
CA ILE A 364 5.17 -30.39 21.05
C ILE A 364 5.68 -31.09 22.31
N THR A 365 5.19 -32.27 22.58
CA THR A 365 5.75 -33.19 23.55
C THR A 365 7.05 -33.74 22.94
N HIS A 366 8.18 -33.31 23.50
CA HIS A 366 9.45 -34.01 23.32
C HIS A 366 9.31 -35.41 23.94
N HIS A 367 9.40 -36.42 23.11
CA HIS A 367 9.87 -37.76 23.47
C HIS A 367 11.25 -37.95 22.91
#